data_d95b972ac95a5fbd3c6bf2f998dc3961
#
_entry.id   d95b972ac95a5fbd3c6bf2f998dc3961
#
_cell.length_a   1.000
_cell.length_b   1.000
_cell.length_c   1.000
_cell.angle_alpha   90.00
_cell.angle_beta   90.00
_cell.angle_gamma   90.00
#
_symmetry.space_group_name_H-M   'P 1'
#
loop_
_entity.id
_entity.type
_entity.pdbx_description
1 polymer ?
#
loop_
_entity_poly.entity_id
_entity_poly.type
_entity_poly.pdbx_seq_one_letter_code
_entity_poly.pdbx_strand_id
1 'polypeptide(L)'
;TEVKLDLNAVKSLAATVMALVPRVMGRMWNAILDEGENRKLWDQLENLDRKMMGDGLVHDESQQFNELRTTLKDAVRNALGGRIRYIAYGGAAMPPRIMRFFELMGIPLIGSYGATECGGVTLCGIAENRPGNLGKPFANVEVRIADDGEILVRGPTVTPGYFKNPEATREVLDSDGWFYTGDLGALDSDGSLTVVGRKTDIFNCSDGSNTYPGFIELQLENESFIRQAVLLGDQRPFIAALIVPDHNQIAMTLKRDPFSLTDAEIEAALSTQIARVNSRLEHYEQIRKMTVMKNDFPPEVRSVNVFQKVKVDRKVVAERYRKEIEELYSSLAEGVPD
;
A
#
# COMPACT_ATOMS: atom_id res chain seq x y z
N THR A 1 14.58 18.98 -2.86
CA THR A 1 15.63 18.20 -2.15
C THR A 1 14.95 17.26 -1.16
N GLU A 2 15.02 15.97 -1.43
CA GLU A 2 14.48 14.95 -0.54
C GLU A 2 15.32 14.92 0.75
N VAL A 3 14.71 15.19 1.89
CA VAL A 3 15.37 15.07 3.19
C VAL A 3 15.66 13.60 3.44
N LYS A 4 16.93 13.24 3.45
CA LYS A 4 17.39 11.88 3.77
C LYS A 4 17.10 11.59 5.24
N LEU A 5 16.53 10.40 5.54
CA LEU A 5 16.31 9.99 6.92
C LEU A 5 17.68 9.73 7.59
N ASP A 6 17.92 10.40 8.72
CA ASP A 6 19.11 10.16 9.53
C ASP A 6 18.85 9.05 10.55
N LEU A 7 19.34 7.84 10.28
CA LEU A 7 19.21 6.71 11.19
C LEU A 7 19.96 6.92 12.50
N ASN A 8 21.04 7.69 12.53
CA ASN A 8 21.73 7.98 13.79
C ASN A 8 20.87 8.83 14.71
N ALA A 9 20.12 9.80 14.15
CA ALA A 9 19.13 10.55 14.92
C ALA A 9 18.01 9.63 15.43
N VAL A 10 17.47 8.73 14.60
CA VAL A 10 16.46 7.74 15.03
C VAL A 10 17.00 6.86 16.14
N LYS A 11 18.21 6.33 16.00
CA LYS A 11 18.88 5.48 16.99
C LYS A 11 19.09 6.21 18.31
N SER A 12 19.49 7.48 18.27
CA SER A 12 19.77 8.28 19.47
C SER A 12 18.51 8.56 20.32
N LEU A 13 17.34 8.59 19.70
CA LEU A 13 16.05 8.74 20.38
C LEU A 13 15.74 7.57 21.30
N ALA A 14 16.23 6.37 20.99
CA ALA A 14 15.97 5.13 21.72
C ALA A 14 14.48 5.00 22.10
N ALA A 15 13.60 5.32 21.16
CA ALA A 15 12.15 5.36 21.39
C ALA A 15 11.61 3.97 21.73
N THR A 16 10.62 3.92 22.61
CA THR A 16 9.87 2.69 22.90
C THR A 16 8.64 2.52 22.01
N VAL A 17 8.07 3.63 21.53
CA VAL A 17 6.94 3.69 20.61
C VAL A 17 7.21 4.81 19.61
N MET A 18 6.88 4.56 18.36
CA MET A 18 6.88 5.57 17.31
C MET A 18 5.49 5.67 16.69
N ALA A 19 5.09 6.87 16.29
CA ALA A 19 3.93 7.09 15.45
C ALA A 19 4.42 7.68 14.12
N LEU A 20 4.22 6.97 13.03
CA LEU A 20 4.80 7.28 11.73
C LEU A 20 3.76 7.15 10.62
N VAL A 21 3.98 7.84 9.52
CA VAL A 21 3.21 7.63 8.28
C VAL A 21 3.95 6.62 7.38
N PRO A 22 3.24 5.89 6.52
CA PRO A 22 3.82 4.83 5.68
C PRO A 22 5.06 5.25 4.88
N ARG A 23 5.08 6.48 4.36
CA ARG A 23 6.26 6.99 3.62
C ARG A 23 7.51 7.10 4.48
N VAL A 24 7.38 7.57 5.72
CA VAL A 24 8.51 7.64 6.65
C VAL A 24 8.97 6.24 7.01
N MET A 25 8.03 5.31 7.18
CA MET A 25 8.31 3.89 7.35
C MET A 25 9.09 3.31 6.17
N GLY A 26 8.67 3.61 4.94
CA GLY A 26 9.37 3.16 3.72
C GLY A 26 10.80 3.71 3.63
N ARG A 27 11.00 4.98 3.98
CA ARG A 27 12.36 5.57 4.07
C ARG A 27 13.20 4.91 5.15
N MET A 28 12.62 4.66 6.32
CA MET A 28 13.30 4.00 7.43
C MET A 28 13.67 2.56 7.07
N TRP A 29 12.75 1.83 6.46
CA TRP A 29 12.99 0.49 5.93
C TRP A 29 14.13 0.46 4.93
N ASN A 30 14.11 1.35 3.92
CA ASN A 30 15.20 1.46 2.94
C ASN A 30 16.53 1.83 3.60
N ALA A 31 16.54 2.83 4.49
CA ALA A 31 17.75 3.24 5.17
C ALA A 31 18.35 2.12 6.03
N ILE A 32 17.53 1.33 6.72
CA ILE A 32 17.97 0.15 7.47
C ILE A 32 18.55 -0.92 6.54
N LEU A 33 17.90 -1.17 5.40
CA LEU A 33 18.38 -2.16 4.44
C LEU A 33 19.66 -1.73 3.71
N ASP A 34 19.90 -0.43 3.57
CA ASP A 34 21.11 0.10 2.93
C ASP A 34 22.34 0.08 3.87
N GLU A 35 22.16 -0.26 5.16
CA GLU A 35 23.27 -0.46 6.09
C GLU A 35 23.93 -1.86 5.93
N GLY A 36 25.22 -1.88 5.62
CA GLY A 36 26.00 -3.12 5.52
C GLY A 36 25.42 -4.12 4.53
N GLU A 37 25.21 -5.36 4.98
CA GLU A 37 24.64 -6.45 4.16
C GLU A 37 23.15 -6.68 4.41
N ASN A 38 22.44 -5.79 5.12
CA ASN A 38 21.06 -6.00 5.55
C ASN A 38 20.11 -6.26 4.36
N ARG A 39 20.30 -5.59 3.23
CA ARG A 39 19.49 -5.80 2.03
C ARG A 39 19.61 -7.22 1.50
N LYS A 40 20.83 -7.73 1.40
CA LYS A 40 21.11 -9.11 0.97
C LYS A 40 20.52 -10.14 1.92
N LEU A 41 20.66 -9.89 3.24
CA LEU A 41 20.05 -10.75 4.27
C LEU A 41 18.52 -10.74 4.18
N TRP A 42 17.93 -9.57 3.95
CA TRP A 42 16.50 -9.44 3.77
C TRP A 42 15.99 -10.18 2.52
N ASP A 43 16.66 -10.01 1.39
CA ASP A 43 16.26 -10.65 0.13
C ASP A 43 16.27 -12.18 0.25
N GLN A 44 17.25 -12.72 0.95
CA GLN A 44 17.31 -14.17 1.25
C GLN A 44 16.21 -14.62 2.20
N LEU A 45 15.99 -13.87 3.28
CA LEU A 45 14.94 -14.14 4.27
C LEU A 45 13.54 -14.08 3.65
N GLU A 46 13.26 -13.05 2.85
CA GLU A 46 11.98 -12.87 2.17
C GLU A 46 11.68 -14.01 1.18
N ASN A 47 12.70 -14.55 0.51
CA ASN A 47 12.52 -15.70 -0.36
C ASN A 47 12.13 -16.96 0.43
N LEU A 48 12.79 -17.22 1.55
CA LEU A 48 12.45 -18.33 2.43
C LEU A 48 11.07 -18.14 3.08
N ASP A 49 10.72 -16.93 3.48
CA ASP A 49 9.40 -16.60 4.04
C ASP A 49 8.27 -16.89 3.04
N ARG A 50 8.44 -16.50 1.78
CA ARG A 50 7.48 -16.81 0.72
C ARG A 50 7.34 -18.31 0.47
N LYS A 51 8.45 -19.04 0.47
CA LYS A 51 8.44 -20.49 0.32
C LYS A 51 7.73 -21.15 1.51
N MET A 52 7.96 -20.67 2.72
CA MET A 52 7.31 -21.17 3.92
C MET A 52 5.77 -20.99 3.87
N MET A 53 5.30 -19.88 3.31
CA MET A 53 3.88 -19.62 3.15
C MET A 53 3.19 -20.44 2.05
N GLY A 54 3.96 -20.94 1.05
CA GLY A 54 3.46 -21.80 -0.02
C GLY A 54 3.66 -23.27 0.29
N ASP A 55 4.84 -23.77 -0.02
CA ASP A 55 5.15 -25.21 0.00
C ASP A 55 5.71 -25.72 1.34
N GLY A 56 6.03 -24.81 2.27
CA GLY A 56 6.76 -25.07 3.51
C GLY A 56 8.28 -25.11 3.30
N LEU A 57 9.03 -25.15 4.40
CA LEU A 57 10.50 -25.22 4.40
C LEU A 57 10.96 -26.62 4.80
N VAL A 58 12.01 -27.14 4.15
CA VAL A 58 12.75 -28.29 4.64
C VAL A 58 13.63 -27.91 5.84
N HIS A 59 14.18 -28.92 6.55
CA HIS A 59 14.89 -28.69 7.82
C HIS A 59 16.03 -27.66 7.72
N ASP A 60 16.91 -27.81 6.72
CA ASP A 60 18.04 -26.89 6.52
C ASP A 60 17.60 -25.47 6.17
N GLU A 61 16.52 -25.32 5.38
CA GLU A 61 15.93 -24.03 5.05
C GLU A 61 15.29 -23.36 6.28
N SER A 62 14.68 -24.15 7.15
CA SER A 62 14.14 -23.65 8.43
C SER A 62 15.23 -23.15 9.37
N GLN A 63 16.36 -23.82 9.40
CA GLN A 63 17.53 -23.36 10.16
C GLN A 63 18.08 -22.06 9.56
N GLN A 64 18.30 -22.00 8.26
CA GLN A 64 18.76 -20.81 7.54
C GLN A 64 17.81 -19.61 7.75
N PHE A 65 16.49 -19.85 7.68
CA PHE A 65 15.48 -18.81 7.94
C PHE A 65 15.65 -18.20 9.34
N ASN A 66 15.81 -19.04 10.35
CA ASN A 66 15.96 -18.56 11.73
C ASN A 66 17.28 -17.80 11.96
N GLU A 67 18.37 -18.23 11.35
CA GLU A 67 19.68 -17.56 11.43
C GLU A 67 19.64 -16.18 10.77
N LEU A 68 19.13 -16.08 9.53
CA LEU A 68 18.97 -14.81 8.82
C LEU A 68 18.05 -13.86 9.57
N ARG A 69 16.90 -14.37 10.05
CA ARG A 69 15.94 -13.60 10.83
C ARG A 69 16.56 -13.04 12.11
N THR A 70 17.32 -13.84 12.85
CA THR A 70 17.96 -13.40 14.10
C THR A 70 18.98 -12.32 13.83
N THR A 71 19.87 -12.52 12.86
CA THR A 71 20.89 -11.53 12.48
C THR A 71 20.27 -10.19 12.06
N LEU A 72 19.28 -10.23 11.18
CA LEU A 72 18.63 -9.01 10.69
C LEU A 72 17.81 -8.32 11.79
N LYS A 73 17.15 -9.08 12.67
CA LYS A 73 16.39 -8.56 13.81
C LYS A 73 17.26 -7.73 14.74
N ASP A 74 18.46 -8.18 15.04
CA ASP A 74 19.38 -7.48 15.92
C ASP A 74 19.88 -6.18 15.26
N ALA A 75 20.20 -6.23 13.96
CA ALA A 75 20.57 -5.04 13.19
C ALA A 75 19.44 -3.99 13.17
N VAL A 76 18.21 -4.41 12.88
CA VAL A 76 17.03 -3.52 12.85
C VAL A 76 16.74 -2.93 14.22
N ARG A 77 16.76 -3.73 15.28
CA ARG A 77 16.56 -3.24 16.65
C ARG A 77 17.61 -2.22 17.04
N ASN A 78 18.87 -2.47 16.70
CA ASN A 78 19.95 -1.53 16.97
C ASN A 78 19.79 -0.22 16.19
N ALA A 79 19.43 -0.27 14.93
CA ALA A 79 19.14 0.91 14.10
C ALA A 79 18.00 1.78 14.67
N LEU A 80 17.03 1.16 15.35
CA LEU A 80 15.91 1.82 16.04
C LEU A 80 16.19 2.18 17.51
N GLY A 81 17.43 2.06 17.97
CA GLY A 81 17.83 2.43 19.33
C GLY A 81 17.58 1.36 20.40
N GLY A 82 17.29 0.12 20.02
CA GLY A 82 17.22 -1.07 20.88
C GLY A 82 15.98 -1.22 21.75
N ARG A 83 15.13 -0.19 21.91
CA ARG A 83 14.02 -0.16 22.86
C ARG A 83 12.64 -0.23 22.25
N ILE A 84 12.53 -0.22 20.94
CA ILE A 84 11.23 -0.19 20.21
C ILE A 84 10.36 -1.40 20.59
N ARG A 85 9.10 -1.14 20.92
CA ARG A 85 8.08 -2.14 21.25
C ARG A 85 7.09 -2.33 20.10
N TYR A 86 6.62 -1.24 19.53
CA TYR A 86 5.73 -1.23 18.36
C TYR A 86 5.81 0.13 17.66
N ILE A 87 5.32 0.17 16.45
CA ILE A 87 5.19 1.40 15.65
C ILE A 87 3.73 1.54 15.24
N ALA A 88 3.08 2.65 15.63
CA ALA A 88 1.76 3.00 15.13
C ALA A 88 1.89 3.68 13.76
N TYR A 89 1.02 3.35 12.83
CA TYR A 89 0.97 4.02 11.55
C TYR A 89 -0.47 4.43 11.17
N GLY A 90 -0.59 5.46 10.35
CA GLY A 90 -1.89 5.95 9.89
C GLY A 90 -1.74 6.95 8.76
N GLY A 91 -2.89 7.45 8.29
CA GLY A 91 -2.94 8.46 7.23
C GLY A 91 -2.81 7.94 5.81
N ALA A 92 -2.35 6.71 5.60
CA ALA A 92 -2.33 6.01 4.32
C ALA A 92 -2.23 4.49 4.54
N ALA A 93 -2.50 3.71 3.49
CA ALA A 93 -2.29 2.28 3.50
C ALA A 93 -0.79 1.94 3.65
N MET A 94 -0.48 0.92 4.43
CA MET A 94 0.89 0.42 4.64
C MET A 94 1.17 -0.71 3.65
N PRO A 95 2.26 -0.63 2.86
CA PRO A 95 2.65 -1.73 1.99
C PRO A 95 2.89 -3.01 2.81
N PRO A 96 2.20 -4.12 2.52
CA PRO A 96 2.34 -5.36 3.27
C PRO A 96 3.77 -5.90 3.33
N ARG A 97 4.59 -5.66 2.32
CA ARG A 97 6.02 -6.04 2.36
C ARG A 97 6.75 -5.37 3.53
N ILE A 98 6.45 -4.09 3.79
CA ILE A 98 6.99 -3.37 4.96
C ILE A 98 6.40 -3.92 6.25
N MET A 99 5.09 -4.20 6.27
CA MET A 99 4.46 -4.84 7.43
C MET A 99 5.12 -6.19 7.74
N ARG A 100 5.29 -7.04 6.73
CA ARG A 100 5.90 -8.36 6.88
C ARG A 100 7.35 -8.27 7.37
N PHE A 101 8.13 -7.31 6.85
CA PHE A 101 9.49 -7.05 7.35
C PHE A 101 9.50 -6.79 8.85
N PHE A 102 8.74 -5.80 9.32
CA PHE A 102 8.73 -5.46 10.75
C PHE A 102 8.14 -6.57 11.64
N GLU A 103 7.16 -7.30 11.13
CA GLU A 103 6.61 -8.48 11.80
C GLU A 103 7.68 -9.56 11.99
N LEU A 104 8.45 -9.92 10.96
CA LEU A 104 9.56 -10.86 11.07
C LEU A 104 10.65 -10.38 12.03
N MET A 105 10.86 -9.07 12.11
CA MET A 105 11.78 -8.47 13.10
C MET A 105 11.19 -8.42 14.51
N GLY A 106 9.96 -8.87 14.71
CA GLY A 106 9.27 -8.85 16.01
C GLY A 106 8.95 -7.44 16.48
N ILE A 107 8.63 -6.53 15.55
CA ILE A 107 8.20 -5.16 15.82
C ILE A 107 6.80 -4.98 15.23
N PRO A 108 5.72 -5.09 16.02
CA PRO A 108 4.36 -4.93 15.52
C PRO A 108 4.14 -3.54 14.91
N LEU A 109 3.51 -3.50 13.73
CA LEU A 109 3.01 -2.28 13.12
C LEU A 109 1.51 -2.18 13.38
N ILE A 110 1.09 -1.18 14.14
CA ILE A 110 -0.29 -1.00 14.58
C ILE A 110 -0.97 0.02 13.68
N GLY A 111 -1.97 -0.42 12.92
CA GLY A 111 -2.74 0.43 12.04
C GLY A 111 -3.70 1.35 12.80
N SER A 112 -3.88 2.58 12.30
CA SER A 112 -4.87 3.53 12.78
C SER A 112 -5.52 4.27 11.61
N TYR A 113 -6.78 4.67 11.79
CA TYR A 113 -7.51 5.49 10.84
C TYR A 113 -7.87 6.83 11.48
N GLY A 114 -7.88 7.85 10.65
CA GLY A 114 -8.32 9.20 11.01
C GLY A 114 -8.10 10.19 9.89
N ALA A 115 -8.73 11.35 10.02
CA ALA A 115 -8.58 12.48 9.11
C ALA A 115 -8.40 13.76 9.92
N THR A 116 -7.99 14.85 9.26
CA THR A 116 -7.82 16.15 9.91
C THR A 116 -9.11 16.63 10.56
N GLU A 117 -10.23 16.34 9.90
CA GLU A 117 -11.57 16.79 10.28
C GLU A 117 -12.15 16.02 11.48
N CYS A 118 -11.68 14.81 11.73
CA CYS A 118 -12.22 13.97 12.81
C CYS A 118 -11.16 13.43 13.79
N GLY A 119 -9.89 13.82 13.61
CA GLY A 119 -8.79 13.33 14.45
C GLY A 119 -8.58 11.82 14.31
N GLY A 120 -8.07 11.17 15.36
CA GLY A 120 -7.97 9.72 15.44
C GLY A 120 -9.34 9.08 15.64
N VAL A 121 -9.69 8.12 14.81
CA VAL A 121 -10.98 7.43 14.80
C VAL A 121 -10.83 6.01 15.34
N THR A 122 -9.84 5.25 14.83
CA THR A 122 -9.58 3.86 15.23
C THR A 122 -8.12 3.63 15.54
N LEU A 123 -7.86 2.57 16.30
CA LEU A 123 -6.51 2.05 16.54
C LEU A 123 -6.57 0.53 16.68
N CYS A 124 -5.69 -0.18 15.97
CA CYS A 124 -5.57 -1.63 16.07
C CYS A 124 -4.87 -2.03 17.38
N GLY A 125 -5.31 -3.10 18.00
CA GLY A 125 -4.58 -3.74 19.10
C GLY A 125 -3.39 -4.56 18.58
N ILE A 126 -2.35 -4.72 19.42
CA ILE A 126 -1.16 -5.52 19.04
C ILE A 126 -1.56 -6.97 18.72
N ALA A 127 -2.47 -7.56 19.51
CA ALA A 127 -2.94 -8.93 19.32
C ALA A 127 -3.87 -9.09 18.10
N GLU A 128 -4.48 -8.01 17.63
CA GLU A 128 -5.44 -7.98 16.52
C GLU A 128 -4.79 -7.54 15.20
N ASN A 129 -3.45 -7.32 15.23
CA ASN A 129 -2.71 -6.79 14.10
C ASN A 129 -2.69 -7.80 12.94
N ARG A 130 -3.33 -7.41 11.84
CA ARG A 130 -3.33 -8.13 10.56
C ARG A 130 -3.34 -7.13 9.41
N PRO A 131 -2.83 -7.48 8.23
CA PRO A 131 -2.85 -6.59 7.07
C PRO A 131 -4.25 -6.04 6.78
N GLY A 132 -4.34 -4.72 6.58
CA GLY A 132 -5.61 -4.01 6.31
C GLY A 132 -6.44 -3.65 7.53
N ASN A 133 -6.20 -4.27 8.70
CA ASN A 133 -6.93 -3.94 9.92
C ASN A 133 -6.45 -2.61 10.51
N LEU A 134 -7.36 -1.65 10.61
CA LEU A 134 -7.09 -0.34 11.21
C LEU A 134 -7.70 -0.21 12.62
N GLY A 135 -8.18 -1.33 13.17
CA GLY A 135 -8.68 -1.43 14.55
C GLY A 135 -10.11 -0.94 14.72
N LYS A 136 -10.50 -0.90 15.99
CA LYS A 136 -11.86 -0.50 16.42
C LYS A 136 -11.92 0.99 16.75
N PRO A 137 -13.10 1.59 16.66
CA PRO A 137 -13.30 2.97 17.07
C PRO A 137 -12.87 3.21 18.53
N PHE A 138 -12.30 4.40 18.79
CA PHE A 138 -12.05 4.83 20.15
C PHE A 138 -13.36 4.97 20.95
N ALA A 139 -13.26 4.89 22.27
CA ALA A 139 -14.38 5.22 23.14
C ALA A 139 -14.93 6.63 22.81
N ASN A 140 -16.24 6.76 22.72
CA ASN A 140 -16.96 7.99 22.33
C ASN A 140 -16.81 8.42 20.85
N VAL A 141 -16.25 7.57 19.98
CA VAL A 141 -16.26 7.75 18.53
C VAL A 141 -17.15 6.68 17.92
N GLU A 142 -18.12 7.10 17.13
CA GLU A 142 -19.00 6.21 16.40
C GLU A 142 -18.57 6.16 14.94
N VAL A 143 -18.57 4.96 14.37
CA VAL A 143 -18.29 4.72 12.96
C VAL A 143 -19.47 3.97 12.35
N ARG A 144 -19.93 4.41 11.19
CA ARG A 144 -20.96 3.76 10.39
C ARG A 144 -20.51 3.69 8.94
N ILE A 145 -20.89 2.66 8.26
CA ILE A 145 -20.74 2.53 6.81
C ILE A 145 -22.08 2.89 6.18
N ALA A 146 -22.10 3.88 5.31
CA ALA A 146 -23.28 4.27 4.53
C ALA A 146 -23.60 3.22 3.46
N ASP A 147 -24.80 3.30 2.85
CA ASP A 147 -25.24 2.35 1.82
C ASP A 147 -24.34 2.31 0.59
N ASP A 148 -23.64 3.41 0.29
CA ASP A 148 -22.67 3.52 -0.80
C ASP A 148 -21.23 3.14 -0.38
N GLY A 149 -21.06 2.62 0.84
CA GLY A 149 -19.77 2.18 1.37
C GLY A 149 -18.93 3.29 2.02
N GLU A 150 -19.44 4.53 2.09
CA GLU A 150 -18.70 5.64 2.70
C GLU A 150 -18.60 5.49 4.23
N ILE A 151 -17.41 5.73 4.76
CA ILE A 151 -17.16 5.76 6.20
C ILE A 151 -17.69 7.08 6.76
N LEU A 152 -18.62 6.98 7.69
CA LEU A 152 -19.17 8.12 8.46
C LEU A 152 -18.63 8.07 9.87
N VAL A 153 -18.25 9.22 10.41
CA VAL A 153 -17.70 9.36 11.76
C VAL A 153 -18.50 10.37 12.57
N ARG A 154 -18.82 10.03 13.82
CA ARG A 154 -19.45 10.95 14.77
C ARG A 154 -18.72 10.87 16.11
N GLY A 155 -18.54 12.00 16.77
CA GLY A 155 -17.92 12.03 18.09
C GLY A 155 -17.31 13.39 18.43
N PRO A 156 -16.75 13.53 19.64
CA PRO A 156 -16.24 14.81 20.13
C PRO A 156 -14.99 15.31 19.41
N THR A 157 -14.34 14.48 18.61
CA THR A 157 -13.15 14.81 17.82
C THR A 157 -13.48 15.38 16.44
N VAL A 158 -14.75 15.28 16.01
CA VAL A 158 -15.21 15.83 14.74
C VAL A 158 -15.18 17.36 14.80
N THR A 159 -14.60 17.99 13.76
CA THR A 159 -14.55 19.43 13.63
C THR A 159 -15.96 20.05 13.59
N PRO A 160 -16.17 21.26 14.16
CA PRO A 160 -17.44 21.97 13.97
C PRO A 160 -17.61 22.51 12.55
N GLY A 161 -16.58 22.46 11.71
CA GLY A 161 -16.64 22.88 10.30
C GLY A 161 -15.36 23.54 9.80
N TYR A 162 -15.37 23.90 8.53
CA TYR A 162 -14.27 24.62 7.88
C TYR A 162 -14.36 26.12 8.16
N PHE A 163 -13.23 26.71 8.54
CA PHE A 163 -13.16 28.11 8.89
C PHE A 163 -13.61 29.03 7.75
N LYS A 164 -14.61 29.86 8.01
CA LYS A 164 -15.24 30.80 7.05
C LYS A 164 -15.73 30.12 5.74
N ASN A 165 -16.03 28.82 5.77
CA ASN A 165 -16.56 28.10 4.63
C ASN A 165 -17.76 27.21 5.03
N PRO A 166 -18.94 27.82 5.26
CA PRO A 166 -20.13 27.08 5.67
C PRO A 166 -20.69 26.19 4.56
N GLU A 167 -20.40 26.47 3.29
CA GLU A 167 -20.85 25.65 2.16
C GLU A 167 -20.12 24.32 2.19
N ALA A 168 -18.79 24.31 2.16
CA ALA A 168 -18.00 23.10 2.26
C ALA A 168 -18.27 22.34 3.57
N THR A 169 -18.62 23.04 4.67
CA THR A 169 -19.00 22.38 5.93
C THR A 169 -20.28 21.56 5.74
N ARG A 170 -21.31 22.12 5.11
CA ARG A 170 -22.59 21.43 4.87
C ARG A 170 -22.49 20.25 3.92
N GLU A 171 -21.48 20.21 3.06
CA GLU A 171 -21.23 19.09 2.16
C GLU A 171 -20.71 17.84 2.90
N VAL A 172 -20.03 18.03 4.03
CA VAL A 172 -19.34 16.95 4.74
C VAL A 172 -19.83 16.69 6.16
N LEU A 173 -20.71 17.54 6.70
CA LEU A 173 -21.21 17.43 8.06
C LEU A 173 -22.72 17.61 8.07
N ASP A 174 -23.46 16.58 8.50
CA ASP A 174 -24.92 16.64 8.60
C ASP A 174 -25.41 17.23 9.93
N SER A 175 -26.74 17.41 10.04
CA SER A 175 -27.39 17.96 11.23
C SER A 175 -27.31 17.06 12.46
N ASP A 176 -27.06 15.76 12.28
CA ASP A 176 -26.96 14.77 13.36
C ASP A 176 -25.49 14.61 13.83
N GLY A 177 -24.56 15.40 13.26
CA GLY A 177 -23.16 15.42 13.61
C GLY A 177 -22.32 14.31 12.96
N TRP A 178 -22.82 13.64 11.91
CA TRP A 178 -22.04 12.72 11.13
C TRP A 178 -21.17 13.45 10.12
N PHE A 179 -19.88 13.13 10.16
CA PHE A 179 -18.89 13.59 9.21
C PHE A 179 -18.73 12.56 8.08
N TYR A 180 -18.94 12.99 6.87
CA TYR A 180 -18.78 12.25 5.63
C TYR A 180 -17.32 12.34 5.21
N THR A 181 -16.58 11.25 5.37
CA THR A 181 -15.11 11.27 5.24
C THR A 181 -14.63 11.29 3.80
N GLY A 182 -15.47 10.91 2.84
CA GLY A 182 -15.10 10.62 1.46
C GLY A 182 -14.22 9.35 1.31
N ASP A 183 -13.93 8.64 2.40
CA ASP A 183 -13.23 7.36 2.38
C ASP A 183 -14.26 6.21 2.35
N LEU A 184 -13.97 5.16 1.62
CA LEU A 184 -14.77 3.94 1.52
C LEU A 184 -14.17 2.85 2.37
N GLY A 185 -15.01 2.05 3.02
CA GLY A 185 -14.53 1.00 3.90
C GLY A 185 -15.59 0.02 4.34
N ALA A 186 -15.18 -0.89 5.21
CA ALA A 186 -16.06 -1.88 5.82
C ALA A 186 -15.71 -2.07 7.30
N LEU A 187 -16.71 -2.45 8.07
CA LEU A 187 -16.53 -2.95 9.44
C LEU A 187 -16.63 -4.47 9.43
N ASP A 188 -15.61 -5.12 9.94
CA ASP A 188 -15.63 -6.57 10.16
C ASP A 188 -16.63 -6.96 11.25
N SER A 189 -16.93 -8.26 11.38
CA SER A 189 -17.85 -8.79 12.39
C SER A 189 -17.43 -8.49 13.84
N ASP A 190 -16.15 -8.22 14.08
CA ASP A 190 -15.62 -7.83 15.38
C ASP A 190 -15.60 -6.30 15.59
N GLY A 191 -16.05 -5.51 14.60
CA GLY A 191 -16.10 -4.05 14.62
C GLY A 191 -14.78 -3.37 14.19
N SER A 192 -13.82 -4.13 13.66
CA SER A 192 -12.58 -3.56 13.10
C SER A 192 -12.81 -2.90 11.75
N LEU A 193 -12.21 -1.73 11.54
CA LEU A 193 -12.33 -0.95 10.30
C LEU A 193 -11.26 -1.36 9.29
N THR A 194 -11.70 -1.53 8.04
CA THR A 194 -10.84 -1.63 6.84
C THR A 194 -11.20 -0.51 5.88
N VAL A 195 -10.20 0.18 5.31
CA VAL A 195 -10.38 1.23 4.29
C VAL A 195 -9.99 0.66 2.94
N VAL A 196 -10.87 0.81 1.95
CA VAL A 196 -10.68 0.27 0.58
C VAL A 196 -10.27 1.35 -0.42
N GLY A 197 -10.58 2.63 -0.16
CA GLY A 197 -10.19 3.71 -1.06
C GLY A 197 -10.91 5.03 -0.78
N ARG A 198 -10.89 5.91 -1.79
CA ARG A 198 -11.59 7.19 -1.80
C ARG A 198 -12.80 7.12 -2.72
N LYS A 199 -13.91 7.71 -2.32
CA LYS A 199 -15.13 7.83 -3.13
C LYS A 199 -14.89 8.60 -4.43
N THR A 200 -13.99 9.58 -4.42
CA THR A 200 -13.60 10.37 -5.59
C THR A 200 -12.65 9.66 -6.54
N ASP A 201 -12.09 8.53 -6.14
CA ASP A 201 -11.07 7.81 -6.90
C ASP A 201 -11.64 6.50 -7.52
N ILE A 202 -12.98 6.37 -7.57
CA ILE A 202 -13.66 5.22 -8.19
C ILE A 202 -13.55 5.32 -9.71
N PHE A 203 -13.25 4.21 -10.36
CA PHE A 203 -13.48 4.05 -11.79
C PHE A 203 -14.92 3.62 -12.05
N ASN A 204 -15.60 4.35 -12.91
CA ASN A 204 -16.86 3.93 -13.48
C ASN A 204 -16.55 3.24 -14.80
N CYS A 205 -16.50 1.92 -14.79
CA CYS A 205 -16.22 1.14 -15.99
C CYS A 205 -17.37 1.24 -16.98
N SER A 206 -17.09 1.01 -18.27
CA SER A 206 -18.11 1.15 -19.34
C SER A 206 -19.27 0.15 -19.23
N ASP A 207 -19.12 -0.93 -18.47
CA ASP A 207 -20.17 -1.91 -18.15
C ASP A 207 -21.03 -1.51 -16.93
N GLY A 208 -20.76 -0.34 -16.32
CA GLY A 208 -21.46 0.18 -15.15
C GLY A 208 -20.91 -0.31 -13.81
N SER A 209 -19.89 -1.15 -13.80
CA SER A 209 -19.23 -1.59 -12.57
C SER A 209 -18.35 -0.49 -11.96
N ASN A 210 -18.17 -0.53 -10.65
CA ASN A 210 -17.33 0.38 -9.90
C ASN A 210 -16.07 -0.35 -9.42
N THR A 211 -14.91 0.18 -9.77
CA THR A 211 -13.61 -0.37 -9.34
C THR A 211 -12.86 0.63 -8.50
N TYR A 212 -12.20 0.16 -7.44
CA TYR A 212 -11.40 0.95 -6.52
C TYR A 212 -9.91 0.83 -6.85
N PRO A 213 -9.36 1.68 -7.74
CA PRO A 213 -8.02 1.47 -8.27
C PRO A 213 -6.93 1.49 -7.20
N GLY A 214 -7.04 2.36 -6.20
CA GLY A 214 -6.04 2.45 -5.13
C GLY A 214 -5.87 1.18 -4.32
N PHE A 215 -6.95 0.42 -4.11
CA PHE A 215 -6.91 -0.86 -3.41
C PHE A 215 -6.19 -1.94 -4.26
N ILE A 216 -6.47 -1.98 -5.56
CA ILE A 216 -5.84 -2.94 -6.47
C ILE A 216 -4.38 -2.55 -6.74
N GLU A 217 -4.08 -1.25 -6.89
CA GLU A 217 -2.70 -0.74 -6.99
C GLU A 217 -1.86 -1.18 -5.79
N LEU A 218 -2.42 -1.09 -4.58
CA LEU A 218 -1.77 -1.56 -3.38
C LEU A 218 -1.53 -3.08 -3.41
N GLN A 219 -2.50 -3.87 -3.87
CA GLN A 219 -2.31 -5.32 -4.00
C GLN A 219 -1.21 -5.67 -5.01
N LEU A 220 -1.12 -4.94 -6.14
CA LEU A 220 -0.04 -5.10 -7.10
C LEU A 220 1.33 -4.76 -6.49
N GLU A 221 1.42 -3.65 -5.76
CA GLU A 221 2.66 -3.21 -5.12
C GLU A 221 3.10 -4.13 -3.96
N ASN A 222 2.24 -5.03 -3.52
CA ASN A 222 2.56 -6.09 -2.58
C ASN A 222 3.28 -7.28 -3.24
N GLU A 223 3.10 -7.42 -4.55
CA GLU A 223 3.80 -8.46 -5.28
C GLU A 223 5.27 -8.06 -5.48
N SER A 224 6.18 -9.01 -5.27
CA SER A 224 7.61 -8.74 -5.14
C SER A 224 8.30 -8.16 -6.37
N PHE A 225 7.71 -8.35 -7.56
CA PHE A 225 8.29 -7.87 -8.81
C PHE A 225 7.73 -6.52 -9.24
N ILE A 226 6.78 -5.97 -8.49
CA ILE A 226 6.10 -4.72 -8.81
C ILE A 226 6.51 -3.66 -7.78
N ARG A 227 7.22 -2.62 -8.25
CA ARG A 227 7.64 -1.50 -7.41
C ARG A 227 6.59 -0.41 -7.30
N GLN A 228 5.93 -0.11 -8.43
CA GLN A 228 4.84 0.86 -8.49
C GLN A 228 3.81 0.40 -9.52
N ALA A 229 2.56 0.69 -9.25
CA ALA A 229 1.45 0.43 -10.17
C ALA A 229 0.52 1.64 -10.26
N VAL A 230 0.01 1.90 -11.46
CA VAL A 230 -1.08 2.84 -11.71
C VAL A 230 -2.11 2.16 -12.59
N LEU A 231 -3.33 2.03 -12.09
CA LEU A 231 -4.44 1.46 -12.86
C LEU A 231 -5.07 2.50 -13.79
N LEU A 232 -5.57 1.99 -14.89
CA LEU A 232 -6.35 2.68 -15.90
C LEU A 232 -7.66 1.92 -16.10
N GLY A 233 -8.78 2.60 -16.25
CA GLY A 233 -10.06 1.89 -16.39
C GLY A 233 -11.29 2.81 -16.38
N ASP A 234 -11.15 4.05 -15.91
CA ASP A 234 -12.28 4.99 -15.89
C ASP A 234 -12.79 5.27 -17.31
N GLN A 235 -14.08 5.00 -17.54
CA GLN A 235 -14.75 5.09 -18.85
C GLN A 235 -14.09 4.21 -19.93
N ARG A 236 -13.40 3.13 -19.55
CA ARG A 236 -12.72 2.20 -20.45
C ARG A 236 -13.37 0.82 -20.41
N PRO A 237 -13.19 -0.01 -21.47
CA PRO A 237 -13.85 -1.31 -21.59
C PRO A 237 -13.26 -2.37 -20.65
N PHE A 238 -12.11 -2.15 -20.07
CA PHE A 238 -11.46 -3.05 -19.11
C PHE A 238 -10.40 -2.30 -18.28
N ILE A 239 -9.98 -2.91 -17.17
CA ILE A 239 -8.88 -2.42 -16.34
C ILE A 239 -7.55 -2.81 -16.98
N ALA A 240 -6.67 -1.80 -17.12
CA ALA A 240 -5.28 -1.98 -17.53
C ALA A 240 -4.34 -1.37 -16.47
N ALA A 241 -3.05 -1.68 -16.56
CA ALA A 241 -2.06 -1.18 -15.60
C ALA A 241 -0.79 -0.65 -16.27
N LEU A 242 -0.27 0.46 -15.75
CA LEU A 242 1.11 0.88 -15.97
C LEU A 242 1.94 0.37 -14.79
N ILE A 243 2.96 -0.45 -15.05
CA ILE A 243 3.73 -1.16 -14.02
C ILE A 243 5.20 -0.77 -14.06
N VAL A 244 5.73 -0.30 -12.96
CA VAL A 244 7.18 -0.15 -12.76
C VAL A 244 7.72 -1.41 -12.09
N PRO A 245 8.59 -2.18 -12.76
CA PRO A 245 9.13 -3.44 -12.23
C PRO A 245 10.20 -3.20 -11.15
N ASP A 246 10.34 -4.16 -10.26
CA ASP A 246 11.52 -4.28 -9.41
C ASP A 246 12.55 -5.21 -10.09
N HIS A 247 13.41 -4.62 -10.90
CA HIS A 247 14.43 -5.36 -11.66
C HIS A 247 15.35 -6.20 -10.76
N ASN A 248 15.67 -5.71 -9.56
CA ASN A 248 16.55 -6.43 -8.63
C ASN A 248 15.88 -7.73 -8.14
N GLN A 249 14.60 -7.68 -7.80
CA GLN A 249 13.85 -8.84 -7.34
C GLN A 249 13.65 -9.86 -8.46
N ILE A 250 13.32 -9.39 -9.67
CA ILE A 250 13.20 -10.28 -10.85
C ILE A 250 14.54 -10.97 -11.12
N ALA A 251 15.63 -10.20 -11.20
CA ALA A 251 16.96 -10.71 -11.47
C ALA A 251 17.42 -11.74 -10.44
N MET A 252 17.22 -11.45 -9.16
CA MET A 252 17.57 -12.35 -8.08
C MET A 252 16.80 -13.68 -8.18
N THR A 253 15.50 -13.61 -8.48
CA THR A 253 14.67 -14.81 -8.65
C THR A 253 15.11 -15.66 -9.85
N LEU A 254 15.45 -15.00 -10.96
CA LEU A 254 15.94 -15.66 -12.17
C LEU A 254 17.44 -16.03 -12.11
N LYS A 255 18.15 -15.68 -11.02
CA LYS A 255 19.61 -15.85 -10.86
C LYS A 255 20.40 -15.20 -12.01
N ARG A 256 20.03 -13.97 -12.37
CA ARG A 256 20.60 -13.18 -13.45
C ARG A 256 21.14 -11.85 -12.93
N ASP A 257 21.92 -11.16 -13.74
CA ASP A 257 22.27 -9.75 -13.49
C ASP A 257 21.06 -8.85 -13.82
N PRO A 258 20.72 -7.84 -12.98
CA PRO A 258 19.58 -6.94 -13.24
C PRO A 258 19.66 -6.20 -14.59
N PHE A 259 20.87 -5.91 -15.06
CA PHE A 259 21.10 -5.24 -16.34
C PHE A 259 21.05 -6.18 -17.55
N SER A 260 21.00 -7.50 -17.32
CA SER A 260 20.91 -8.52 -18.39
C SER A 260 19.48 -9.03 -18.63
N LEU A 261 18.49 -8.52 -17.89
CA LEU A 261 17.10 -8.90 -18.07
C LEU A 261 16.58 -8.41 -19.41
N THR A 262 15.92 -9.28 -20.16
CA THR A 262 15.19 -8.92 -21.37
C THR A 262 13.78 -8.42 -21.03
N ASP A 263 13.20 -7.61 -21.91
CA ASP A 263 11.82 -7.15 -21.77
C ASP A 263 10.83 -8.31 -21.63
N ALA A 264 11.06 -9.40 -22.40
CA ALA A 264 10.22 -10.60 -22.34
C ALA A 264 10.29 -11.32 -20.98
N GLU A 265 11.47 -11.41 -20.36
CA GLU A 265 11.63 -11.99 -19.01
C GLU A 265 10.93 -11.14 -17.95
N ILE A 266 11.03 -9.82 -18.05
CA ILE A 266 10.34 -8.89 -17.16
C ILE A 266 8.83 -9.03 -17.32
N GLU A 267 8.33 -9.03 -18.55
CA GLU A 267 6.91 -9.15 -18.87
C GLU A 267 6.30 -10.46 -18.38
N ALA A 268 6.99 -11.58 -18.59
CA ALA A 268 6.58 -12.89 -18.10
C ALA A 268 6.54 -12.95 -16.55
N ALA A 269 7.55 -12.38 -15.90
CA ALA A 269 7.59 -12.31 -14.44
C ALA A 269 6.43 -11.48 -13.87
N LEU A 270 6.15 -10.30 -14.44
CA LEU A 270 5.03 -9.43 -14.04
C LEU A 270 3.67 -10.07 -14.32
N SER A 271 3.50 -10.74 -15.47
CA SER A 271 2.25 -11.44 -15.83
C SER A 271 1.87 -12.50 -14.79
N THR A 272 2.85 -13.22 -14.25
CA THR A 272 2.62 -14.19 -13.17
C THR A 272 2.10 -13.53 -11.90
N GLN A 273 2.63 -12.35 -11.55
CA GLN A 273 2.20 -11.61 -10.36
C GLN A 273 0.80 -11.01 -10.55
N ILE A 274 0.53 -10.45 -11.73
CA ILE A 274 -0.80 -9.93 -12.07
C ILE A 274 -1.85 -11.03 -12.04
N ALA A 275 -1.55 -12.22 -12.60
CA ALA A 275 -2.46 -13.36 -12.54
C ALA A 275 -2.81 -13.76 -11.11
N ARG A 276 -1.84 -13.69 -10.18
CA ARG A 276 -2.07 -13.94 -8.75
C ARG A 276 -2.97 -12.89 -8.11
N VAL A 277 -2.80 -11.62 -8.44
CA VAL A 277 -3.70 -10.56 -7.98
C VAL A 277 -5.09 -10.75 -8.57
N ASN A 278 -5.19 -10.97 -9.88
CA ASN A 278 -6.46 -11.20 -10.58
C ASN A 278 -7.27 -12.38 -10.00
N SER A 279 -6.61 -13.43 -9.51
CA SER A 279 -7.33 -14.58 -8.91
C SER A 279 -8.11 -14.24 -7.63
N ARG A 280 -7.91 -13.04 -7.07
CA ARG A 280 -8.57 -12.53 -5.86
C ARG A 280 -9.56 -11.40 -6.15
N LEU A 281 -9.64 -10.97 -7.42
CA LEU A 281 -10.47 -9.86 -7.86
C LEU A 281 -11.72 -10.39 -8.58
N GLU A 282 -12.79 -9.61 -8.48
CA GLU A 282 -13.97 -9.83 -9.29
C GLU A 282 -13.64 -9.69 -10.78
N HIS A 283 -14.40 -10.35 -11.63
CA HIS A 283 -14.11 -10.43 -13.07
C HIS A 283 -13.95 -9.05 -13.74
N TYR A 284 -14.77 -8.07 -13.34
CA TYR A 284 -14.74 -6.71 -13.87
C TYR A 284 -13.56 -5.87 -13.33
N GLU A 285 -12.95 -6.27 -12.22
CA GLU A 285 -11.78 -5.61 -11.62
C GLU A 285 -10.46 -6.17 -12.15
N GLN A 286 -10.49 -7.27 -12.88
CA GLN A 286 -9.29 -7.95 -13.35
C GLN A 286 -8.51 -7.12 -14.37
N ILE A 287 -7.22 -7.04 -14.16
CA ILE A 287 -6.28 -6.38 -15.06
C ILE A 287 -6.11 -7.22 -16.32
N ARG A 288 -6.53 -6.69 -17.45
CA ARG A 288 -6.51 -7.40 -18.76
C ARG A 288 -5.22 -7.16 -19.53
N LYS A 289 -4.62 -5.97 -19.37
CA LYS A 289 -3.39 -5.58 -20.06
C LYS A 289 -2.50 -4.75 -19.16
N MET A 290 -1.20 -4.78 -19.45
CA MET A 290 -0.22 -3.94 -18.79
C MET A 290 0.75 -3.32 -19.77
N THR A 291 1.36 -2.20 -19.37
CA THR A 291 2.57 -1.63 -19.97
C THR A 291 3.67 -1.56 -18.93
N VAL A 292 4.84 -2.09 -19.28
CA VAL A 292 6.02 -2.03 -18.42
C VAL A 292 6.68 -0.66 -18.55
N MET A 293 6.80 0.05 -17.44
CA MET A 293 7.38 1.38 -17.37
C MET A 293 8.89 1.28 -17.09
N LYS A 294 9.69 2.06 -17.82
CA LYS A 294 11.16 2.06 -17.66
C LYS A 294 11.64 2.85 -16.45
N ASN A 295 10.86 3.82 -16.00
CA ASN A 295 11.22 4.73 -14.91
C ASN A 295 10.10 4.80 -13.87
N ASP A 296 10.45 5.19 -12.65
CA ASP A 296 9.48 5.48 -11.60
C ASP A 296 8.52 6.59 -12.02
N PHE A 297 7.29 6.51 -11.51
CA PHE A 297 6.34 7.59 -11.71
C PHE A 297 6.84 8.85 -11.01
N PRO A 298 6.89 9.97 -11.73
CA PRO A 298 7.35 11.24 -11.16
C PRO A 298 6.33 11.79 -10.14
N PRO A 299 6.78 12.70 -9.24
CA PRO A 299 5.93 13.23 -8.17
C PRO A 299 4.62 13.88 -8.62
N GLU A 300 4.57 14.45 -9.81
CA GLU A 300 3.36 15.06 -10.39
C GLU A 300 2.31 14.02 -10.79
N VAL A 301 2.73 12.80 -11.14
CA VAL A 301 1.85 11.65 -11.44
C VAL A 301 1.40 10.99 -10.15
N ARG A 302 2.34 10.81 -9.24
CA ARG A 302 2.16 10.15 -7.95
C ARG A 302 2.63 11.06 -6.83
N SER A 303 1.84 12.08 -6.55
CA SER A 303 2.14 13.05 -5.50
C SER A 303 1.92 12.48 -4.11
N VAL A 304 2.65 13.04 -3.16
CA VAL A 304 2.44 12.78 -1.75
C VAL A 304 2.09 14.10 -1.08
N ASN A 305 0.91 14.20 -0.50
CA ASN A 305 0.48 15.42 0.19
C ASN A 305 1.25 15.64 1.50
N VAL A 306 0.99 16.76 2.17
CA VAL A 306 1.62 17.14 3.46
C VAL A 306 1.44 16.05 4.53
N PHE A 307 0.34 15.30 4.47
CA PHE A 307 0.05 14.17 5.35
C PHE A 307 0.59 12.83 4.84
N GLN A 308 1.51 12.86 3.86
CA GLN A 308 2.19 11.68 3.31
C GLN A 308 1.25 10.66 2.62
N LYS A 309 0.01 11.03 2.26
CA LYS A 309 -0.87 10.17 1.46
C LYS A 309 -0.37 10.15 0.01
N VAL A 310 -0.20 8.96 -0.53
CA VAL A 310 0.05 8.79 -1.97
C VAL A 310 -1.24 9.10 -2.70
N LYS A 311 -1.18 10.04 -3.64
CA LYS A 311 -2.28 10.36 -4.53
C LYS A 311 -1.78 10.19 -5.96
N VAL A 312 -2.45 9.36 -6.72
CA VAL A 312 -2.25 9.27 -8.17
C VAL A 312 -3.10 10.35 -8.83
N ASP A 313 -2.46 11.27 -9.53
CA ASP A 313 -3.20 12.24 -10.34
C ASP A 313 -3.54 11.64 -11.69
N ARG A 314 -4.76 11.12 -11.81
CA ARG A 314 -5.26 10.42 -13.00
C ARG A 314 -5.29 11.31 -14.26
N LYS A 315 -5.48 12.64 -14.09
CA LYS A 315 -5.44 13.58 -15.20
C LYS A 315 -4.03 13.71 -15.75
N VAL A 316 -3.05 13.88 -14.86
CA VAL A 316 -1.63 13.92 -15.24
C VAL A 316 -1.19 12.60 -15.86
N VAL A 317 -1.66 11.46 -15.34
CA VAL A 317 -1.42 10.13 -15.95
C VAL A 317 -1.95 10.10 -17.39
N ALA A 318 -3.21 10.48 -17.58
CA ALA A 318 -3.86 10.46 -18.91
C ALA A 318 -3.16 11.37 -19.92
N GLU A 319 -2.64 12.51 -19.50
CA GLU A 319 -1.90 13.44 -20.37
C GLU A 319 -0.48 12.93 -20.69
N ARG A 320 0.27 12.54 -19.66
CA ARG A 320 1.69 12.20 -19.77
C ARG A 320 1.92 10.87 -20.50
N TYR A 321 1.07 9.89 -20.25
CA TYR A 321 1.19 8.53 -20.81
C TYR A 321 0.12 8.24 -21.85
N ARG A 322 -0.37 9.28 -22.54
CA ARG A 322 -1.43 9.15 -23.54
C ARG A 322 -1.11 8.10 -24.59
N LYS A 323 0.12 8.07 -25.08
CA LYS A 323 0.55 7.14 -26.12
C LYS A 323 0.48 5.69 -25.63
N GLU A 324 1.06 5.42 -24.48
CA GLU A 324 1.07 4.09 -23.85
C GLU A 324 -0.36 3.62 -23.53
N ILE A 325 -1.22 4.55 -23.09
CA ILE A 325 -2.62 4.28 -22.79
C ILE A 325 -3.38 3.95 -24.07
N GLU A 326 -3.22 4.73 -25.13
CA GLU A 326 -3.90 4.48 -26.41
C GLU A 326 -3.45 3.16 -27.04
N GLU A 327 -2.17 2.80 -26.94
CA GLU A 327 -1.64 1.51 -27.39
C GLU A 327 -2.28 0.34 -26.62
N LEU A 328 -2.48 0.46 -25.30
CA LEU A 328 -3.16 -0.56 -24.49
C LEU A 328 -4.58 -0.83 -24.94
N TYR A 329 -5.33 0.19 -25.33
CA TYR A 329 -6.75 0.08 -25.70
C TYR A 329 -7.00 -0.03 -27.23
N SER A 330 -6.03 0.32 -28.10
CA SER A 330 -6.19 0.26 -29.57
C SER A 330 -6.24 -1.16 -30.12
N SER A 331 -5.64 -2.13 -29.45
CA SER A 331 -5.65 -3.55 -29.87
C SER A 331 -7.01 -4.25 -29.66
N LEU A 332 -8.07 -3.53 -29.33
CA LEU A 332 -9.46 -4.02 -29.38
C LEU A 332 -10.02 -4.15 -30.81
N ALA A 333 -9.34 -3.56 -31.82
CA ALA A 333 -9.76 -3.70 -33.22
C ALA A 333 -9.47 -5.10 -33.81
N GLU A 334 -8.71 -5.94 -33.10
CA GLU A 334 -8.34 -7.30 -33.53
C GLU A 334 -8.75 -8.32 -32.45
N GLY A 335 -10.06 -8.60 -32.35
CA GLY A 335 -10.64 -9.82 -31.81
C GLY A 335 -10.25 -10.19 -30.37
N VAL A 336 -11.03 -9.73 -29.40
CA VAL A 336 -11.18 -10.43 -28.11
C VAL A 336 -12.40 -11.34 -28.25
N PRO A 337 -12.32 -12.67 -28.08
CA PRO A 337 -13.49 -13.53 -27.92
C PRO A 337 -14.17 -13.18 -26.58
N ASP A 338 -15.52 -13.20 -26.60
CA ASP A 338 -16.40 -13.04 -25.44
C ASP A 338 -16.08 -13.97 -24.27
#